data_8e0e6469b6a03d4a74456d3aaa5be93d
#
_entry.id   8e0e6469b6a03d4a74456d3aaa5be93d
#
_cell.length_a   1.000
_cell.length_b   1.000
_cell.length_c   1.000
_cell.angle_alpha   90.00
_cell.angle_beta   90.00
_cell.angle_gamma   90.00
#
_symmetry.space_group_name_H-M   'P 1'
#
loop_
_entity.id
_entity.type
_entity.pdbx_description
1 polymer ?
#
loop_
_entity_poly.entity_id
_entity_poly.type
_entity_poly.pdbx_seq_one_letter_code
_entity_poly.pdbx_strand_id
1 'polypeptide(L)'
;MEMTTSRRKFLQSSGALLLGAAASTSGVSTAQSPAASPIGQDYWALVRSKFAFSEATVPMNAANLCPSFRAVAETVAALTYDIDRDCSFNNRAKFRDLLEHSRQLVAEQLNVSATEIALVRNTSEANNIVNNGLDLNKGDEVLIWDQNHPTNNVAWDVRAARFGLVVNKVSSPDKPATKQALIDTFTSQFTPRTRVLSITHVSNVSGIKLPVKEIVAAAHAKQIYVHVDGAQVWGAMSLDLKDLDVDSFAASAHKWYMGPKEAGVLYVKEQHIDRIWPNTIAPGWGSDVKTTLPGARKFESLGQRDDAGLAAVGVAAREHNDIGLYRTHHRIVELAQRLKTGISELGLELVTPMDPELSFGVCITKVPEGNGRSIANRLYTEHGIAAAATGGVRLCPTIYNSPEHIDRAIAGMKALMA
;
A
#
# COMPACT_ATOMS: atom_id res chain seq x y z
N MET A 1 8.11 34.23 -39.46
CA MET A 1 6.73 34.30 -38.94
C MET A 1 6.65 33.33 -37.79
N GLU A 2 7.09 33.82 -36.77
CA GLU A 2 6.72 33.95 -35.34
C GLU A 2 5.81 32.86 -34.80
N MET A 3 6.39 32.00 -33.99
CA MET A 3 5.76 31.38 -32.83
C MET A 3 6.84 30.94 -31.83
N THR A 4 7.43 31.90 -31.14
CA THR A 4 8.32 31.67 -30.00
C THR A 4 7.90 32.62 -28.88
N THR A 5 6.92 32.23 -28.06
CA THR A 5 6.71 32.88 -26.75
C THR A 5 5.62 32.17 -25.97
N SER A 6 5.92 30.96 -25.42
CA SER A 6 5.05 30.39 -24.38
C SER A 6 5.77 29.48 -23.36
N ARG A 7 7.04 29.13 -23.57
CA ARG A 7 7.77 28.19 -22.70
C ARG A 7 8.58 28.84 -21.56
N ARG A 8 8.74 30.14 -21.54
CA ARG A 8 9.55 30.85 -20.52
C ARG A 8 8.76 31.30 -19.27
N LYS A 9 7.45 31.32 -19.31
CA LYS A 9 6.62 31.79 -18.18
C LYS A 9 6.26 30.70 -17.13
N PHE A 10 6.52 29.43 -17.42
CA PHE A 10 6.22 28.33 -16.48
C PHE A 10 7.31 28.09 -15.42
N LEU A 11 8.53 28.59 -15.64
CA LEU A 11 9.67 28.35 -14.73
C LEU A 11 10.00 29.53 -13.79
N GLN A 12 9.19 30.58 -13.72
CA GLN A 12 9.49 31.76 -12.91
C GLN A 12 8.53 32.04 -11.73
N SER A 13 7.61 31.12 -11.41
CA SER A 13 6.67 31.29 -10.29
C SER A 13 6.99 30.48 -9.01
N SER A 14 8.24 30.05 -8.84
CA SER A 14 8.68 29.35 -7.61
C SER A 14 9.88 30.06 -7.01
N GLY A 15 9.67 31.21 -6.39
CA GLY A 15 10.74 31.87 -5.65
C GLY A 15 10.29 33.10 -4.91
N ALA A 16 10.28 33.00 -3.61
CA ALA A 16 10.33 34.04 -2.58
C ALA A 16 9.07 34.16 -1.69
N LEU A 17 9.19 33.62 -0.50
CA LEU A 17 8.61 34.27 0.69
C LEU A 17 9.57 34.07 1.87
N LEU A 18 10.00 35.21 2.37
CA LEU A 18 11.03 35.44 3.38
C LEU A 18 10.50 35.19 4.81
N LEU A 19 11.46 34.84 5.64
CA LEU A 19 11.47 34.77 7.10
C LEU A 19 10.78 35.95 7.81
N GLY A 20 9.96 35.58 8.80
CA GLY A 20 9.57 36.46 9.90
C GLY A 20 9.51 35.64 11.17
N ALA A 21 10.58 35.75 12.00
CA ALA A 21 10.62 35.16 13.32
C ALA A 21 9.83 36.02 14.30
N ALA A 22 8.88 35.43 15.02
CA ALA A 22 8.36 35.97 16.28
C ALA A 22 8.11 34.81 17.24
N ALA A 23 8.92 34.75 18.28
CA ALA A 23 8.72 33.87 19.42
C ALA A 23 7.57 34.39 20.28
N SER A 24 6.62 33.51 20.59
CA SER A 24 5.75 33.68 21.76
C SER A 24 5.39 32.32 22.35
N THR A 25 5.67 32.17 23.61
CA THR A 25 5.46 31.04 24.49
C THR A 25 3.98 30.87 24.86
N SER A 26 3.63 29.62 25.14
CA SER A 26 2.60 29.12 26.05
C SER A 26 1.28 28.61 25.50
N GLY A 27 0.87 27.48 26.06
CA GLY A 27 -0.49 26.99 26.09
C GLY A 27 -0.73 25.72 25.27
N VAL A 28 -0.46 24.54 25.86
CA VAL A 28 -1.04 23.29 25.34
C VAL A 28 -2.54 23.34 25.54
N SER A 29 -3.23 23.75 24.49
CA SER A 29 -4.67 23.57 24.35
C SER A 29 -4.89 22.33 23.51
N THR A 30 -5.50 21.30 24.08
CA THR A 30 -6.05 20.16 23.36
C THR A 30 -7.19 20.66 22.48
N ALA A 31 -6.86 21.19 21.31
CA ALA A 31 -7.85 21.54 20.30
C ALA A 31 -8.40 20.24 19.70
N GLN A 32 -9.61 19.86 20.11
CA GLN A 32 -10.45 18.99 19.31
C GLN A 32 -10.53 19.56 17.88
N SER A 33 -10.02 18.80 16.90
CA SER A 33 -10.17 19.16 15.50
C SER A 33 -11.65 19.36 15.19
N PRO A 34 -12.06 20.48 14.57
CA PRO A 34 -13.45 20.68 14.19
C PRO A 34 -13.89 19.54 13.27
N ALA A 35 -15.05 18.97 13.55
CA ALA A 35 -15.67 17.99 12.66
C ALA A 35 -15.77 18.63 11.27
N ALA A 36 -15.00 18.10 10.32
CA ALA A 36 -15.00 18.60 8.95
C ALA A 36 -16.41 18.47 8.40
N SER A 37 -16.96 19.56 7.87
CA SER A 37 -18.22 19.54 7.12
C SER A 37 -18.18 18.42 6.08
N PRO A 38 -19.29 17.71 5.82
CA PRO A 38 -19.30 16.62 4.86
C PRO A 38 -18.80 17.12 3.51
N ILE A 39 -17.73 16.54 3.01
CA ILE A 39 -17.13 16.91 1.72
C ILE A 39 -18.11 16.50 0.63
N GLY A 40 -18.59 17.47 -0.14
CA GLY A 40 -19.58 17.25 -1.20
C GLY A 40 -19.05 16.36 -2.33
N GLN A 41 -19.97 15.77 -3.11
CA GLN A 41 -19.63 14.93 -4.27
C GLN A 41 -18.84 15.71 -5.34
N ASP A 42 -19.00 17.04 -5.43
CA ASP A 42 -18.23 17.91 -6.34
C ASP A 42 -16.72 17.84 -6.09
N TYR A 43 -16.32 17.79 -4.83
CA TYR A 43 -14.90 17.58 -4.48
C TYR A 43 -14.39 16.23 -4.99
N TRP A 44 -15.17 15.15 -4.81
CA TRP A 44 -14.76 13.82 -5.30
C TRP A 44 -14.82 13.71 -6.83
N ALA A 45 -15.68 14.49 -7.50
CA ALA A 45 -15.64 14.62 -8.94
C ALA A 45 -14.33 15.28 -9.41
N LEU A 46 -13.87 16.33 -8.70
CA LEU A 46 -12.58 16.96 -8.95
C LEU A 46 -11.43 15.98 -8.71
N VAL A 47 -11.44 15.19 -7.63
CA VAL A 47 -10.45 14.15 -7.38
C VAL A 47 -10.47 13.13 -8.51
N ARG A 48 -11.64 12.66 -8.95
CA ARG A 48 -11.79 11.70 -10.06
C ARG A 48 -11.21 12.24 -11.37
N SER A 49 -11.31 13.53 -11.66
CA SER A 49 -10.77 14.15 -12.86
C SER A 49 -9.22 14.07 -12.97
N LYS A 50 -8.54 13.76 -11.86
CA LYS A 50 -7.09 13.53 -11.84
C LYS A 50 -6.67 12.19 -12.47
N PHE A 51 -7.62 11.34 -12.86
CA PHE A 51 -7.39 10.02 -13.46
C PHE A 51 -7.81 9.98 -14.93
N ALA A 52 -7.27 9.01 -15.69
CA ALA A 52 -7.46 8.93 -17.15
C ALA A 52 -8.40 7.79 -17.59
N PHE A 53 -9.08 7.07 -16.68
CA PHE A 53 -9.99 6.01 -17.06
C PHE A 53 -11.30 6.54 -17.65
N SER A 54 -11.98 5.68 -18.43
CA SER A 54 -13.27 5.99 -19.05
C SER A 54 -14.43 5.70 -18.09
N GLU A 55 -15.44 6.55 -18.08
CA GLU A 55 -16.70 6.31 -17.36
C GLU A 55 -17.47 5.08 -17.90
N ALA A 56 -17.16 4.63 -19.11
CA ALA A 56 -17.72 3.39 -19.67
C ALA A 56 -17.11 2.12 -19.02
N THR A 57 -15.88 2.21 -18.52
CA THR A 57 -15.14 1.08 -17.93
C THR A 57 -14.46 1.50 -16.65
N VAL A 58 -15.21 1.43 -15.55
CA VAL A 58 -14.79 1.93 -14.23
C VAL A 58 -13.93 0.90 -13.50
N PRO A 59 -12.68 1.23 -13.14
CA PRO A 59 -11.86 0.38 -12.28
C PRO A 59 -12.49 0.27 -10.88
N MET A 60 -12.68 -0.96 -10.39
CA MET A 60 -13.15 -1.22 -9.03
C MET A 60 -12.40 -2.43 -8.42
N ASN A 61 -11.09 -2.49 -8.67
CA ASN A 61 -10.24 -3.58 -8.21
C ASN A 61 -8.91 -3.04 -7.66
N ALA A 62 -8.99 -2.05 -6.74
CA ALA A 62 -7.82 -1.40 -6.15
C ALA A 62 -6.88 -2.38 -5.42
N ALA A 63 -7.40 -3.50 -4.95
CA ALA A 63 -6.60 -4.57 -4.35
C ALA A 63 -5.59 -5.23 -5.31
N ASN A 64 -5.77 -5.06 -6.64
CA ASN A 64 -4.84 -5.56 -7.66
C ASN A 64 -4.07 -4.42 -8.34
N LEU A 65 -4.79 -3.53 -9.01
CA LEU A 65 -4.20 -2.46 -9.82
C LEU A 65 -5.13 -1.25 -9.86
N CYS A 66 -4.59 -0.07 -9.56
CA CYS A 66 -5.25 1.22 -9.77
C CYS A 66 -4.70 1.93 -11.02
N PRO A 67 -5.50 2.78 -11.68
CA PRO A 67 -4.94 3.84 -12.50
C PRO A 67 -4.02 4.72 -11.65
N SER A 68 -2.91 5.15 -12.22
CA SER A 68 -2.09 6.19 -11.59
C SER A 68 -2.79 7.55 -11.70
N PHE A 69 -2.49 8.47 -10.79
CA PHE A 69 -2.79 9.87 -11.05
C PHE A 69 -2.20 10.29 -12.41
N ARG A 70 -2.91 11.12 -13.16
CA ARG A 70 -2.43 11.61 -14.47
C ARG A 70 -1.06 12.26 -14.36
N ALA A 71 -0.86 13.11 -13.35
CA ALA A 71 0.42 13.75 -13.09
C ALA A 71 1.57 12.76 -12.87
N VAL A 72 1.29 11.61 -12.25
CA VAL A 72 2.29 10.53 -12.07
C VAL A 72 2.68 9.93 -13.42
N ALA A 73 1.70 9.56 -14.25
CA ALA A 73 1.97 8.97 -15.56
C ALA A 73 2.72 9.94 -16.49
N GLU A 74 2.33 11.21 -16.49
CA GLU A 74 2.99 12.28 -17.26
C GLU A 74 4.43 12.51 -16.78
N THR A 75 4.68 12.47 -15.47
CA THR A 75 6.03 12.61 -14.90
C THR A 75 6.92 11.43 -15.30
N VAL A 76 6.44 10.19 -15.20
CA VAL A 76 7.20 9.01 -15.63
C VAL A 76 7.58 9.15 -17.12
N ALA A 77 6.64 9.49 -17.97
CA ALA A 77 6.89 9.67 -19.40
C ALA A 77 7.93 10.80 -19.65
N ALA A 78 7.76 11.95 -19.02
CA ALA A 78 8.66 13.10 -19.20
C ALA A 78 10.09 12.80 -18.73
N LEU A 79 10.25 12.13 -17.59
CA LEU A 79 11.57 11.78 -17.06
C LEU A 79 12.24 10.67 -17.89
N THR A 80 11.47 9.72 -18.42
CA THR A 80 11.98 8.69 -19.33
C THR A 80 12.51 9.32 -20.61
N TYR A 81 11.73 10.20 -21.27
CA TYR A 81 12.19 10.94 -22.45
C TYR A 81 13.41 11.83 -22.18
N ASP A 82 13.52 12.39 -20.97
CA ASP A 82 14.67 13.18 -20.59
C ASP A 82 15.95 12.34 -20.45
N ILE A 83 15.83 11.13 -19.88
CA ILE A 83 16.94 10.17 -19.83
C ILE A 83 17.35 9.74 -21.23
N ASP A 84 16.37 9.39 -22.10
CA ASP A 84 16.63 8.90 -23.46
C ASP A 84 17.29 10.00 -24.34
N ARG A 85 16.95 11.26 -24.10
CA ARG A 85 17.57 12.39 -24.77
C ARG A 85 19.03 12.59 -24.37
N ASP A 86 19.38 12.33 -23.10
CA ASP A 86 20.74 12.47 -22.58
C ASP A 86 20.99 11.44 -21.45
N CYS A 87 21.60 10.31 -21.81
CA CYS A 87 21.93 9.21 -20.90
C CYS A 87 23.18 9.49 -20.04
N SER A 88 23.79 10.70 -20.12
CA SER A 88 25.01 11.01 -19.39
C SER A 88 24.82 10.95 -17.86
N PHE A 89 25.92 10.69 -17.15
CA PHE A 89 25.93 10.79 -15.70
C PHE A 89 25.55 12.20 -15.21
N ASN A 90 25.93 13.25 -15.96
CA ASN A 90 25.59 14.63 -15.60
C ASN A 90 24.08 14.87 -15.64
N ASN A 91 23.39 14.42 -16.68
CA ASN A 91 21.93 14.55 -16.76
C ASN A 91 21.22 13.71 -15.67
N ARG A 92 21.69 12.48 -15.43
CA ARG A 92 21.09 11.56 -14.46
C ARG A 92 21.39 11.89 -13.00
N ALA A 93 22.36 12.77 -12.70
CA ALA A 93 22.73 13.15 -11.34
C ALA A 93 21.53 13.68 -10.51
N LYS A 94 20.57 14.34 -11.16
CA LYS A 94 19.33 14.84 -10.53
C LYS A 94 18.44 13.78 -9.90
N PHE A 95 18.53 12.54 -10.38
CA PHE A 95 17.68 11.46 -9.83
C PHE A 95 18.02 11.13 -8.39
N ARG A 96 19.26 11.31 -7.95
CA ARG A 96 19.59 11.18 -6.53
C ARG A 96 18.69 12.07 -5.67
N ASP A 97 18.55 13.32 -6.02
CA ASP A 97 17.78 14.28 -5.22
C ASP A 97 16.26 14.05 -5.38
N LEU A 98 15.80 13.64 -6.58
CA LEU A 98 14.41 13.28 -6.83
C LEU A 98 13.97 12.03 -6.03
N LEU A 99 14.83 11.02 -5.94
CA LEU A 99 14.55 9.80 -5.15
C LEU A 99 14.53 10.12 -3.65
N GLU A 100 15.49 10.94 -3.18
CA GLU A 100 15.50 11.37 -1.78
C GLU A 100 14.27 12.20 -1.43
N HIS A 101 13.82 13.06 -2.32
CA HIS A 101 12.57 13.80 -2.13
C HIS A 101 11.34 12.87 -2.08
N SER A 102 11.27 11.87 -2.96
CA SER A 102 10.20 10.85 -2.93
C SER A 102 10.21 10.08 -1.61
N ARG A 103 11.39 9.67 -1.14
CA ARG A 103 11.58 8.97 0.12
C ARG A 103 11.13 9.80 1.32
N GLN A 104 11.52 11.07 1.35
CA GLN A 104 11.17 12.00 2.43
C GLN A 104 9.64 12.15 2.54
N LEU A 105 8.96 12.40 1.42
CA LEU A 105 7.49 12.54 1.41
C LEU A 105 6.79 11.26 1.87
N VAL A 106 7.28 10.09 1.46
CA VAL A 106 6.73 8.80 1.91
C VAL A 106 6.96 8.59 3.41
N ALA A 107 8.16 8.90 3.90
CA ALA A 107 8.51 8.79 5.31
C ALA A 107 7.63 9.69 6.19
N GLU A 108 7.41 10.93 5.77
CA GLU A 108 6.50 11.87 6.44
C GLU A 108 5.07 11.34 6.52
N GLN A 109 4.54 10.77 5.42
CA GLN A 109 3.20 10.18 5.39
C GLN A 109 3.04 8.97 6.32
N LEU A 110 4.11 8.22 6.55
CA LEU A 110 4.13 7.02 7.40
C LEU A 110 4.58 7.33 8.84
N ASN A 111 4.93 8.58 9.16
CA ASN A 111 5.45 9.05 10.44
C ASN A 111 6.72 8.32 10.90
N VAL A 112 7.68 8.15 9.97
CA VAL A 112 8.97 7.46 10.20
C VAL A 112 10.14 8.26 9.64
N SER A 113 11.38 7.84 9.90
CA SER A 113 12.58 8.44 9.32
C SER A 113 12.77 8.03 7.86
N ALA A 114 13.24 8.95 7.02
CA ALA A 114 13.63 8.63 5.65
C ALA A 114 14.78 7.60 5.59
N THR A 115 15.59 7.47 6.65
CA THR A 115 16.63 6.44 6.75
C THR A 115 16.08 5.02 6.91
N GLU A 116 14.82 4.89 7.34
CA GLU A 116 14.12 3.61 7.52
C GLU A 116 13.35 3.16 6.24
N ILE A 117 13.33 3.99 5.20
CA ILE A 117 12.60 3.73 3.96
C ILE A 117 13.55 3.30 2.83
N ALA A 118 13.25 2.18 2.19
CA ALA A 118 13.79 1.80 0.90
C ALA A 118 12.71 1.90 -0.18
N LEU A 119 13.05 2.50 -1.33
CA LEU A 119 12.21 2.50 -2.52
C LEU A 119 12.49 1.23 -3.32
N VAL A 120 11.51 0.38 -3.45
CA VAL A 120 11.58 -0.94 -4.09
C VAL A 120 10.63 -1.02 -5.27
N ARG A 121 10.66 -2.12 -6.03
CA ARG A 121 9.76 -2.31 -7.19
C ARG A 121 8.31 -2.61 -6.80
N ASN A 122 8.09 -3.35 -5.72
CA ASN A 122 6.75 -3.74 -5.27
C ASN A 122 6.81 -4.46 -3.91
N THR A 123 5.63 -4.78 -3.36
CA THR A 123 5.49 -5.55 -2.12
C THR A 123 6.16 -6.92 -2.16
N SER A 124 6.16 -7.60 -3.31
CA SER A 124 6.78 -8.94 -3.41
C SER A 124 8.29 -8.87 -3.22
N GLU A 125 8.97 -7.87 -3.80
CA GLU A 125 10.38 -7.64 -3.54
C GLU A 125 10.63 -7.28 -2.07
N ALA A 126 9.84 -6.35 -1.52
CA ALA A 126 9.97 -5.91 -0.13
C ALA A 126 9.80 -7.08 0.86
N ASN A 127 8.74 -7.88 0.70
CA ASN A 127 8.52 -9.09 1.50
C ASN A 127 9.72 -10.06 1.39
N ASN A 128 10.23 -10.29 0.18
CA ASN A 128 11.34 -11.21 -0.03
C ASN A 128 12.66 -10.69 0.57
N ILE A 129 12.91 -9.37 0.58
CA ILE A 129 14.07 -8.78 1.28
C ILE A 129 14.01 -9.15 2.76
N VAL A 130 12.86 -8.97 3.41
CA VAL A 130 12.69 -9.30 4.84
C VAL A 130 12.72 -10.81 5.04
N ASN A 131 11.92 -11.56 4.27
CA ASN A 131 11.76 -12.99 4.43
C ASN A 131 13.09 -13.77 4.24
N ASN A 132 13.93 -13.35 3.30
CA ASN A 132 15.22 -13.99 3.03
C ASN A 132 16.37 -13.37 3.83
N GLY A 133 16.28 -12.10 4.19
CA GLY A 133 17.36 -11.34 4.79
C GLY A 133 17.47 -11.43 6.31
N LEU A 134 16.38 -11.74 7.04
CA LEU A 134 16.43 -11.89 8.49
C LEU A 134 17.40 -12.97 8.92
N ASP A 135 18.21 -12.69 9.93
CA ASP A 135 19.14 -13.67 10.51
C ASP A 135 18.36 -14.62 11.44
N LEU A 136 18.12 -15.84 10.92
CA LEU A 136 17.34 -16.88 11.59
C LEU A 136 18.09 -18.21 11.49
N ASN A 137 17.97 -19.02 12.56
CA ASN A 137 18.63 -20.31 12.69
C ASN A 137 17.70 -21.47 12.32
N LYS A 138 18.29 -22.62 12.00
CA LYS A 138 17.54 -23.87 11.84
C LYS A 138 16.71 -24.16 13.09
N GLY A 139 15.41 -24.44 12.90
CA GLY A 139 14.46 -24.72 13.98
C GLY A 139 13.78 -23.48 14.56
N ASP A 140 14.19 -22.26 14.19
CA ASP A 140 13.40 -21.04 14.52
C ASP A 140 12.03 -21.11 13.85
N GLU A 141 11.01 -20.66 14.56
CA GLU A 141 9.63 -20.69 14.09
C GLU A 141 9.23 -19.33 13.51
N VAL A 142 8.58 -19.41 12.35
CA VAL A 142 7.93 -18.27 11.68
C VAL A 142 6.43 -18.52 11.66
N LEU A 143 5.67 -17.62 12.27
CA LEU A 143 4.23 -17.66 12.26
C LEU A 143 3.71 -16.79 11.12
N ILE A 144 2.88 -17.36 10.24
CA ILE A 144 2.30 -16.65 9.10
C ILE A 144 0.77 -16.81 9.09
N TRP A 145 0.08 -15.81 8.57
CA TRP A 145 -1.35 -15.94 8.34
C TRP A 145 -1.62 -16.66 7.01
N ASP A 146 -2.53 -17.64 7.00
CA ASP A 146 -2.89 -18.38 5.79
C ASP A 146 -3.51 -17.49 4.71
N GLN A 147 -4.10 -16.35 5.09
CA GLN A 147 -4.67 -15.36 4.19
C GLN A 147 -3.67 -14.26 3.75
N ASN A 148 -2.39 -14.37 4.07
CA ASN A 148 -1.38 -13.54 3.43
C ASN A 148 -1.37 -13.80 1.91
N HIS A 149 -0.88 -12.81 1.15
CA HIS A 149 -0.67 -13.01 -0.27
C HIS A 149 0.28 -14.21 -0.52
N PRO A 150 0.01 -15.09 -1.50
CA PRO A 150 0.84 -16.28 -1.76
C PRO A 150 2.33 -15.99 -1.89
N THR A 151 2.74 -14.86 -2.47
CA THR A 151 4.17 -14.49 -2.60
C THR A 151 4.87 -14.31 -1.26
N ASN A 152 4.15 -13.92 -0.20
CA ASN A 152 4.70 -13.84 1.14
C ASN A 152 4.80 -15.24 1.78
N ASN A 153 3.69 -16.00 1.77
CA ASN A 153 3.66 -17.34 2.38
C ASN A 153 4.64 -18.32 1.71
N VAL A 154 4.63 -18.37 0.36
CA VAL A 154 5.53 -19.28 -0.39
C VAL A 154 6.99 -18.89 -0.19
N ALA A 155 7.33 -17.61 -0.04
CA ALA A 155 8.70 -17.21 0.24
C ALA A 155 9.20 -17.79 1.58
N TRP A 156 8.36 -17.81 2.63
CA TRP A 156 8.69 -18.46 3.89
C TRP A 156 8.77 -19.97 3.76
N ASP A 157 7.86 -20.63 3.04
CA ASP A 157 7.91 -22.08 2.77
C ASP A 157 9.22 -22.46 2.03
N VAL A 158 9.62 -21.67 1.02
CA VAL A 158 10.89 -21.88 0.28
C VAL A 158 12.10 -21.70 1.21
N ARG A 159 12.08 -20.66 2.04
CA ARG A 159 13.18 -20.45 3.00
C ARG A 159 13.26 -21.57 4.02
N ALA A 160 12.12 -22.04 4.53
CA ALA A 160 12.07 -23.17 5.45
C ALA A 160 12.66 -24.45 4.84
N ALA A 161 12.27 -24.75 3.59
CA ALA A 161 12.82 -25.90 2.87
C ALA A 161 14.35 -25.83 2.66
N ARG A 162 14.90 -24.61 2.45
CA ARG A 162 16.34 -24.39 2.22
C ARG A 162 17.19 -24.40 3.50
N PHE A 163 16.65 -23.83 4.59
CA PHE A 163 17.43 -23.52 5.79
C PHE A 163 16.93 -24.20 7.06
N GLY A 164 15.85 -24.99 6.96
CA GLY A 164 15.33 -25.79 8.08
C GLY A 164 14.58 -24.97 9.14
N LEU A 165 13.98 -23.84 8.75
CA LEU A 165 13.03 -23.12 9.60
C LEU A 165 11.74 -23.93 9.74
N VAL A 166 10.92 -23.59 10.74
CA VAL A 166 9.59 -24.14 10.95
C VAL A 166 8.56 -23.06 10.64
N VAL A 167 7.72 -23.28 9.62
CA VAL A 167 6.64 -22.34 9.26
C VAL A 167 5.32 -22.86 9.81
N ASN A 168 4.73 -22.11 10.72
CA ASN A 168 3.41 -22.37 11.30
C ASN A 168 2.37 -21.45 10.66
N LYS A 169 1.34 -22.04 10.01
CA LYS A 169 0.25 -21.29 9.37
C LYS A 169 -0.91 -21.15 10.33
N VAL A 170 -1.31 -19.92 10.59
CA VAL A 170 -2.46 -19.57 11.41
C VAL A 170 -3.65 -19.34 10.52
N SER A 171 -4.78 -19.98 10.83
CA SER A 171 -6.06 -19.74 10.18
C SER A 171 -6.95 -18.91 11.10
N SER A 172 -7.46 -17.79 10.61
CA SER A 172 -8.47 -17.02 11.33
C SER A 172 -9.87 -17.54 11.01
N PRO A 173 -10.86 -17.30 11.88
CA PRO A 173 -12.26 -17.55 11.52
C PRO A 173 -12.64 -16.80 10.25
N ASP A 174 -13.41 -17.44 9.37
CA ASP A 174 -13.91 -16.81 8.12
C ASP A 174 -14.77 -15.58 8.41
N LYS A 175 -15.52 -15.60 9.50
CA LYS A 175 -16.34 -14.50 10.00
C LYS A 175 -15.95 -14.22 11.47
N PRO A 176 -14.88 -13.44 11.71
CA PRO A 176 -14.48 -13.11 13.08
C PRO A 176 -15.57 -12.27 13.75
N ALA A 177 -15.91 -12.63 14.98
CA ALA A 177 -16.94 -11.92 15.72
C ALA A 177 -16.45 -10.60 16.33
N THR A 178 -15.16 -10.52 16.69
CA THR A 178 -14.56 -9.36 17.38
C THR A 178 -13.09 -9.21 17.03
N LYS A 179 -12.54 -8.02 17.28
CA LYS A 179 -11.09 -7.78 17.22
C LYS A 179 -10.32 -8.71 18.17
N GLN A 180 -10.85 -8.96 19.37
CA GLN A 180 -10.21 -9.82 20.36
C GLN A 180 -10.06 -11.25 19.83
N ALA A 181 -11.06 -11.79 19.15
CA ALA A 181 -10.96 -13.11 18.53
C ALA A 181 -9.82 -13.20 17.49
N LEU A 182 -9.56 -12.12 16.74
CA LEU A 182 -8.43 -12.05 15.82
C LEU A 182 -7.09 -11.98 16.58
N ILE A 183 -7.00 -11.19 17.65
CA ILE A 183 -5.80 -11.12 18.50
C ILE A 183 -5.48 -12.49 19.07
N ASP A 184 -6.46 -13.16 19.69
CA ASP A 184 -6.32 -14.47 20.32
C ASP A 184 -5.90 -15.55 19.31
N THR A 185 -6.38 -15.45 18.06
CA THR A 185 -6.01 -16.35 16.97
C THR A 185 -4.49 -16.41 16.78
N PHE A 186 -3.80 -15.27 16.80
CA PHE A 186 -2.35 -15.22 16.62
C PHE A 186 -1.58 -15.46 17.92
N THR A 187 -2.00 -14.82 19.00
CA THR A 187 -1.25 -14.81 20.26
C THR A 187 -1.22 -16.18 20.94
N SER A 188 -2.28 -16.99 20.79
CA SER A 188 -2.33 -18.37 21.28
C SER A 188 -1.33 -19.31 20.59
N GLN A 189 -0.80 -18.94 19.44
CA GLN A 189 0.15 -19.74 18.67
C GLN A 189 1.63 -19.39 18.94
N PHE A 190 1.90 -18.38 19.77
CA PHE A 190 3.27 -18.01 20.11
C PHE A 190 3.92 -19.05 21.01
N THR A 191 5.08 -19.57 20.57
CA THR A 191 5.92 -20.50 21.32
C THR A 191 7.24 -19.86 21.73
N PRO A 192 8.01 -20.45 22.62
CA PRO A 192 9.38 -19.98 22.93
C PRO A 192 10.34 -19.97 21.73
N ARG A 193 10.02 -20.69 20.62
CA ARG A 193 10.80 -20.69 19.40
C ARG A 193 10.30 -19.72 18.33
N THR A 194 9.14 -19.13 18.51
CA THR A 194 8.62 -18.13 17.55
C THR A 194 9.56 -16.92 17.51
N ARG A 195 10.11 -16.62 16.34
CA ARG A 195 11.03 -15.50 16.10
C ARG A 195 10.42 -14.42 15.24
N VAL A 196 9.51 -14.80 14.33
CA VAL A 196 8.90 -13.90 13.36
C VAL A 196 7.40 -14.16 13.30
N LEU A 197 6.64 -13.07 13.28
CA LEU A 197 5.25 -13.04 12.86
C LEU A 197 5.16 -12.25 11.55
N SER A 198 4.69 -12.88 10.48
CA SER A 198 4.51 -12.24 9.16
C SER A 198 3.04 -12.27 8.78
N ILE A 199 2.42 -11.11 8.76
CA ILE A 199 0.96 -10.94 8.55
C ILE A 199 0.66 -9.85 7.53
N THR A 200 -0.47 -9.96 6.83
CA THR A 200 -1.02 -8.85 6.04
C THR A 200 -2.00 -8.03 6.88
N HIS A 201 -2.01 -6.71 6.72
CA HIS A 201 -2.88 -5.82 7.50
C HIS A 201 -4.36 -5.99 7.11
N VAL A 202 -4.64 -6.10 5.80
CA VAL A 202 -5.97 -6.38 5.25
C VAL A 202 -5.86 -7.49 4.22
N SER A 203 -6.62 -8.57 4.41
CA SER A 203 -6.62 -9.70 3.49
C SER A 203 -7.20 -9.33 2.13
N ASN A 204 -6.50 -9.70 1.06
CA ASN A 204 -7.01 -9.54 -0.30
C ASN A 204 -7.97 -10.66 -0.73
N VAL A 205 -8.14 -11.71 0.08
CA VAL A 205 -8.98 -12.88 -0.21
C VAL A 205 -10.23 -12.98 0.65
N SER A 206 -10.30 -12.25 1.78
CA SER A 206 -11.50 -12.16 2.63
C SER A 206 -11.92 -10.72 2.95
N GLY A 207 -10.99 -9.76 2.86
CA GLY A 207 -11.22 -8.38 3.29
C GLY A 207 -11.14 -8.18 4.80
N ILE A 208 -10.78 -9.22 5.57
CA ILE A 208 -10.56 -9.11 7.03
C ILE A 208 -9.41 -8.13 7.29
N LYS A 209 -9.65 -7.18 8.19
CA LYS A 209 -8.68 -6.22 8.71
C LYS A 209 -8.18 -6.69 10.07
N LEU A 210 -6.88 -6.92 10.20
CA LEU A 210 -6.27 -7.31 11.46
C LEU A 210 -6.07 -6.11 12.40
N PRO A 211 -6.25 -6.27 13.71
CA PRO A 211 -5.87 -5.31 14.74
C PRO A 211 -4.34 -5.34 14.96
N VAL A 212 -3.59 -4.78 13.99
CA VAL A 212 -2.13 -4.93 13.91
C VAL A 212 -1.44 -4.38 15.15
N LYS A 213 -1.87 -3.22 15.66
CA LYS A 213 -1.22 -2.59 16.84
C LYS A 213 -1.24 -3.51 18.06
N GLU A 214 -2.38 -4.11 18.35
CA GLU A 214 -2.56 -5.00 19.51
C GLU A 214 -1.80 -6.32 19.31
N ILE A 215 -1.80 -6.86 18.09
CA ILE A 215 -1.04 -8.07 17.75
C ILE A 215 0.48 -7.81 17.86
N VAL A 216 0.96 -6.66 17.38
CA VAL A 216 2.37 -6.25 17.50
C VAL A 216 2.78 -6.13 18.96
N ALA A 217 1.99 -5.44 19.78
CA ALA A 217 2.28 -5.30 21.21
C ALA A 217 2.42 -6.65 21.92
N ALA A 218 1.52 -7.61 21.60
CA ALA A 218 1.58 -8.96 22.15
C ALA A 218 2.80 -9.76 21.66
N ALA A 219 3.19 -9.59 20.39
CA ALA A 219 4.36 -10.21 19.80
C ALA A 219 5.67 -9.67 20.40
N HIS A 220 5.77 -8.34 20.55
CA HIS A 220 6.93 -7.68 21.15
C HIS A 220 7.13 -8.08 22.62
N ALA A 221 6.05 -8.31 23.38
CA ALA A 221 6.13 -8.84 24.76
C ALA A 221 6.79 -10.23 24.82
N LYS A 222 6.88 -10.94 23.67
CA LYS A 222 7.58 -12.22 23.50
C LYS A 222 8.85 -12.12 22.66
N GLN A 223 9.32 -10.91 22.37
CA GLN A 223 10.51 -10.63 21.55
C GLN A 223 10.41 -11.20 20.12
N ILE A 224 9.19 -11.27 19.58
CA ILE A 224 8.90 -11.73 18.22
C ILE A 224 8.97 -10.54 17.26
N TYR A 225 9.75 -10.65 16.20
CA TYR A 225 9.82 -9.67 15.11
C TYR A 225 8.52 -9.69 14.29
N VAL A 226 7.96 -8.51 14.00
CA VAL A 226 6.70 -8.42 13.23
C VAL A 226 6.91 -7.74 11.89
N HIS A 227 6.68 -8.51 10.82
CA HIS A 227 6.62 -8.02 9.45
C HIS A 227 5.18 -7.88 8.99
N VAL A 228 4.81 -6.70 8.46
CA VAL A 228 3.46 -6.40 7.99
C VAL A 228 3.44 -6.14 6.49
N ASP A 229 2.72 -6.98 5.75
CA ASP A 229 2.35 -6.70 4.36
C ASP A 229 1.20 -5.69 4.34
N GLY A 230 1.51 -4.47 3.92
CA GLY A 230 0.61 -3.34 3.82
C GLY A 230 0.06 -3.08 2.42
N ALA A 231 0.15 -4.06 1.51
CA ALA A 231 -0.26 -3.90 0.10
C ALA A 231 -1.71 -3.45 -0.09
N GLN A 232 -2.57 -3.65 0.90
CA GLN A 232 -3.98 -3.27 0.85
C GLN A 232 -4.32 -2.01 1.67
N VAL A 233 -3.31 -1.33 2.23
CA VAL A 233 -3.57 -0.20 3.14
C VAL A 233 -2.78 1.07 2.81
N TRP A 234 -1.60 0.97 2.19
CA TRP A 234 -0.80 2.14 1.81
C TRP A 234 -1.49 2.96 0.73
N GLY A 235 -1.73 4.24 1.01
CA GLY A 235 -2.50 5.17 0.17
C GLY A 235 -4.02 5.08 0.36
N ALA A 236 -4.50 4.12 1.17
CA ALA A 236 -5.92 3.94 1.46
C ALA A 236 -6.27 4.28 2.91
N MET A 237 -5.45 3.84 3.85
CA MET A 237 -5.61 4.12 5.28
C MET A 237 -4.67 5.26 5.70
N SER A 238 -5.10 6.04 6.67
CA SER A 238 -4.18 6.90 7.42
C SER A 238 -3.32 6.00 8.30
N LEU A 239 -2.06 5.83 7.93
CA LEU A 239 -1.10 4.96 8.60
C LEU A 239 -0.13 5.79 9.43
N ASP A 240 0.17 5.32 10.62
CA ASP A 240 1.26 5.78 11.48
C ASP A 240 2.06 4.54 11.88
N LEU A 241 3.18 4.28 11.18
CA LEU A 241 3.99 3.08 11.44
C LEU A 241 4.73 3.16 12.76
N LYS A 242 4.99 4.37 13.25
CA LYS A 242 5.56 4.58 14.58
C LYS A 242 4.57 4.20 15.69
N ASP A 243 3.29 4.55 15.52
CA ASP A 243 2.22 4.18 16.48
C ASP A 243 1.85 2.70 16.38
N LEU A 244 1.89 2.11 15.19
CA LEU A 244 1.71 0.67 14.98
C LEU A 244 2.87 -0.17 15.54
N ASP A 245 4.04 0.44 15.71
CA ASP A 245 5.27 -0.14 16.25
C ASP A 245 5.78 -1.38 15.49
N VAL A 246 5.44 -1.54 14.21
CA VAL A 246 5.87 -2.67 13.38
C VAL A 246 7.38 -2.64 13.15
N ASP A 247 8.04 -3.79 13.05
CA ASP A 247 9.48 -3.88 12.79
C ASP A 247 9.83 -3.70 11.31
N SER A 248 8.93 -4.11 10.43
CA SER A 248 9.01 -3.81 8.99
C SER A 248 7.63 -3.81 8.33
N PHE A 249 7.54 -3.04 7.23
CA PHE A 249 6.29 -2.88 6.47
C PHE A 249 6.60 -2.84 4.97
N ALA A 250 5.80 -3.54 4.17
CA ALA A 250 5.96 -3.63 2.73
C ALA A 250 4.69 -3.20 1.99
N ALA A 251 4.82 -2.38 0.93
CA ALA A 251 3.68 -2.00 0.12
C ALA A 251 4.05 -1.67 -1.34
N SER A 252 3.04 -1.64 -2.22
CA SER A 252 3.17 -1.35 -3.65
C SER A 252 2.46 -0.08 -4.05
N ALA A 253 3.09 0.74 -4.87
CA ALA A 253 2.51 2.00 -5.33
C ALA A 253 1.40 1.84 -6.38
N HIS A 254 1.37 0.74 -7.14
CA HIS A 254 0.41 0.50 -8.21
C HIS A 254 -1.00 0.12 -7.74
N LYS A 255 -1.20 -0.07 -6.43
CA LYS A 255 -2.50 -0.40 -5.84
C LYS A 255 -3.16 0.89 -5.32
N TRP A 256 -3.57 0.90 -4.09
CA TRP A 256 -4.28 1.99 -3.44
C TRP A 256 -3.51 3.32 -3.39
N TYR A 257 -2.19 3.27 -3.55
CA TYR A 257 -1.36 4.49 -3.62
C TYR A 257 -1.41 5.19 -4.98
N MET A 258 -2.01 4.55 -6.02
CA MET A 258 -2.23 5.16 -7.34
C MET A 258 -0.95 5.79 -7.94
N GLY A 259 0.18 5.22 -7.59
CA GLY A 259 1.51 5.61 -8.01
C GLY A 259 2.00 4.87 -9.26
N PRO A 260 3.31 4.93 -9.52
CA PRO A 260 3.93 4.21 -10.64
C PRO A 260 3.72 2.70 -10.56
N LYS A 261 3.72 2.02 -11.70
CA LYS A 261 3.37 0.59 -11.79
C LYS A 261 4.42 -0.31 -11.15
N GLU A 262 5.69 0.00 -11.29
CA GLU A 262 6.80 -0.75 -10.73
C GLU A 262 7.54 0.11 -9.69
N ALA A 263 6.81 0.45 -8.63
CA ALA A 263 7.33 1.13 -7.45
C ALA A 263 6.64 0.62 -6.19
N GLY A 264 7.35 0.70 -5.07
CA GLY A 264 6.86 0.29 -3.76
C GLY A 264 7.76 0.80 -2.65
N VAL A 265 7.42 0.46 -1.44
CA VAL A 265 8.13 0.85 -0.23
C VAL A 265 8.41 -0.37 0.64
N LEU A 266 9.63 -0.40 1.20
CA LEU A 266 10.01 -1.21 2.33
C LEU A 266 10.40 -0.27 3.47
N TYR A 267 9.66 -0.32 4.57
CA TYR A 267 10.06 0.25 5.84
C TYR A 267 10.73 -0.82 6.69
N VAL A 268 11.84 -0.47 7.31
CA VAL A 268 12.51 -1.29 8.34
C VAL A 268 12.89 -0.36 9.48
N LYS A 269 12.41 -0.69 10.68
CA LYS A 269 12.74 0.04 11.91
C LYS A 269 14.27 0.10 12.09
N GLU A 270 14.82 1.26 12.38
CA GLU A 270 16.26 1.55 12.37
C GLU A 270 17.10 0.45 13.06
N GLN A 271 16.69 0.02 14.26
CA GLN A 271 17.38 -1.01 15.04
C GLN A 271 17.45 -2.39 14.39
N HIS A 272 16.66 -2.64 13.33
CA HIS A 272 16.59 -3.91 12.63
C HIS A 272 17.26 -3.88 11.25
N ILE A 273 17.65 -2.72 10.75
CA ILE A 273 18.23 -2.58 9.41
C ILE A 273 19.46 -3.48 9.25
N ASP A 274 20.36 -3.48 10.24
CA ASP A 274 21.61 -4.24 10.16
C ASP A 274 21.41 -5.77 10.26
N ARG A 275 20.31 -6.23 10.82
CA ARG A 275 19.95 -7.65 10.96
C ARG A 275 19.39 -8.27 9.68
N ILE A 276 19.06 -7.45 8.68
CA ILE A 276 18.47 -7.93 7.43
C ILE A 276 19.51 -7.84 6.33
N TRP A 277 19.85 -8.98 5.71
CA TRP A 277 20.72 -9.04 4.55
C TRP A 277 19.94 -8.65 3.28
N PRO A 278 20.56 -7.93 2.34
CA PRO A 278 19.91 -7.64 1.05
C PRO A 278 19.87 -8.92 0.19
N ASN A 279 18.84 -9.04 -0.64
CA ASN A 279 18.72 -10.14 -1.59
C ASN A 279 19.64 -9.99 -2.80
N THR A 280 20.02 -8.76 -3.11
CA THR A 280 20.84 -8.42 -4.29
C THR A 280 21.99 -7.54 -3.86
N ILE A 281 23.17 -7.85 -4.36
CA ILE A 281 24.39 -7.08 -4.17
C ILE A 281 24.79 -6.45 -5.50
N ALA A 282 24.90 -5.12 -5.53
CA ALA A 282 25.23 -4.32 -6.71
C ALA A 282 26.08 -3.11 -6.27
N PRO A 283 26.38 -2.12 -7.14
CA PRO A 283 27.12 -0.93 -6.76
C PRO A 283 26.58 -0.28 -5.46
N GLY A 284 27.46 0.11 -4.58
CA GLY A 284 27.17 0.58 -3.21
C GLY A 284 27.56 -0.44 -2.13
N TRP A 285 27.93 -1.67 -2.52
CA TRP A 285 28.56 -2.64 -1.64
C TRP A 285 30.04 -2.75 -1.94
N GLY A 286 30.86 -2.68 -0.90
CA GLY A 286 32.31 -2.87 -1.01
C GLY A 286 32.70 -4.36 -1.06
N SER A 287 33.97 -4.63 -1.40
CA SER A 287 34.52 -5.99 -1.42
C SER A 287 34.71 -6.61 -0.04
N ASP A 288 34.55 -5.85 1.02
CA ASP A 288 34.68 -6.26 2.43
C ASP A 288 33.34 -6.61 3.09
N VAL A 289 32.31 -6.87 2.30
CA VAL A 289 30.95 -7.22 2.75
C VAL A 289 30.25 -6.06 3.49
N LYS A 290 30.71 -4.83 3.29
CA LYS A 290 30.11 -3.62 3.87
C LYS A 290 29.48 -2.75 2.82
N THR A 291 28.37 -2.10 3.15
CA THR A 291 27.75 -1.11 2.29
C THR A 291 28.09 0.31 2.75
N THR A 292 28.22 1.21 1.78
CA THR A 292 28.30 2.67 2.02
C THR A 292 26.93 3.33 1.98
N LEU A 293 25.88 2.59 1.63
CA LEU A 293 24.52 3.10 1.55
C LEU A 293 23.91 3.23 2.97
N PRO A 294 23.46 4.42 3.36
CA PRO A 294 22.97 4.65 4.71
C PRO A 294 21.56 4.07 4.92
N GLY A 295 21.32 3.47 6.08
CA GLY A 295 20.02 2.98 6.48
C GLY A 295 19.43 1.94 5.53
N ALA A 296 18.14 2.00 5.33
CA ALA A 296 17.39 1.07 4.47
C ALA A 296 17.76 1.17 2.98
N ARG A 297 18.49 2.22 2.55
CA ARG A 297 18.99 2.34 1.17
C ARG A 297 19.88 1.17 0.77
N LYS A 298 20.46 0.43 1.71
CA LYS A 298 21.22 -0.79 1.40
C LYS A 298 20.39 -1.83 0.62
N PHE A 299 19.07 -1.82 0.76
CA PHE A 299 18.14 -2.71 0.06
C PHE A 299 17.84 -2.27 -1.37
N GLU A 300 18.31 -1.09 -1.78
CA GLU A 300 18.12 -0.52 -3.11
C GLU A 300 19.27 -0.80 -4.08
N SER A 301 20.26 -1.57 -3.66
CA SER A 301 21.44 -1.91 -4.46
C SER A 301 21.08 -2.97 -5.51
N LEU A 302 20.40 -2.56 -6.59
CA LEU A 302 19.85 -3.45 -7.64
C LEU A 302 20.52 -3.29 -9.02
N GLY A 303 21.52 -2.41 -9.15
CA GLY A 303 22.07 -2.02 -10.44
C GLY A 303 21.23 -0.93 -11.13
N GLN A 304 21.05 -1.01 -12.44
CA GLN A 304 20.23 -0.02 -13.17
C GLN A 304 18.75 -0.21 -12.81
N ARG A 305 18.08 0.90 -12.45
CA ARG A 305 16.69 0.95 -12.02
C ARG A 305 15.87 1.87 -12.92
N ASP A 306 14.55 1.78 -12.82
CA ASP A 306 13.65 2.80 -13.38
C ASP A 306 13.59 4.01 -12.44
N ASP A 307 14.58 4.90 -12.58
CA ASP A 307 14.67 6.11 -11.76
C ASP A 307 13.50 7.07 -12.02
N ALA A 308 12.96 7.08 -13.24
CA ALA A 308 11.79 7.89 -13.60
C ALA A 308 10.54 7.46 -12.81
N GLY A 309 10.29 6.15 -12.75
CA GLY A 309 9.19 5.58 -11.95
C GLY A 309 9.37 5.88 -10.47
N LEU A 310 10.54 5.64 -9.91
CA LEU A 310 10.80 5.88 -8.49
C LEU A 310 10.72 7.37 -8.11
N ALA A 311 11.19 8.28 -8.97
CA ALA A 311 11.03 9.72 -8.75
C ALA A 311 9.56 10.15 -8.78
N ALA A 312 8.72 9.51 -9.61
CA ALA A 312 7.29 9.82 -9.70
C ALA A 312 6.49 9.34 -8.46
N VAL A 313 7.08 8.54 -7.56
CA VAL A 313 6.47 8.24 -6.23
C VAL A 313 6.25 9.52 -5.44
N GLY A 314 7.18 10.47 -5.50
CA GLY A 314 7.03 11.79 -4.86
C GLY A 314 5.87 12.61 -5.42
N VAL A 315 5.53 12.43 -6.71
CA VAL A 315 4.33 13.07 -7.29
C VAL A 315 3.05 12.45 -6.71
N ALA A 316 2.99 11.11 -6.62
CA ALA A 316 1.86 10.43 -5.97
C ALA A 316 1.72 10.86 -4.50
N ALA A 317 2.85 10.99 -3.78
CA ALA A 317 2.84 11.45 -2.39
C ALA A 317 2.22 12.85 -2.25
N ARG A 318 2.57 13.80 -3.12
CA ARG A 318 1.96 15.13 -3.12
C ARG A 318 0.47 15.08 -3.41
N GLU A 319 0.02 14.30 -4.41
CA GLU A 319 -1.39 14.13 -4.71
C GLU A 319 -2.18 13.60 -3.49
N HIS A 320 -1.62 12.63 -2.76
CA HIS A 320 -2.20 12.13 -1.51
C HIS A 320 -2.22 13.16 -0.39
N ASN A 321 -1.18 14.00 -0.27
CA ASN A 321 -1.13 15.07 0.72
C ASN A 321 -2.20 16.15 0.43
N ASP A 322 -2.38 16.52 -0.85
CA ASP A 322 -3.38 17.50 -1.27
C ASP A 322 -4.82 17.01 -1.02
N ILE A 323 -5.08 15.73 -1.27
CA ILE A 323 -6.37 15.09 -0.98
C ILE A 323 -6.54 14.91 0.54
N GLY A 324 -5.50 14.50 1.24
CA GLY A 324 -5.47 14.17 2.65
C GLY A 324 -5.78 12.69 2.90
N LEU A 325 -4.84 11.96 3.53
CA LEU A 325 -4.96 10.52 3.81
C LEU A 325 -6.16 10.19 4.70
N TYR A 326 -6.51 11.06 5.65
CA TYR A 326 -7.71 10.91 6.48
C TYR A 326 -8.99 10.96 5.63
N ARG A 327 -9.10 11.90 4.70
CA ARG A 327 -10.25 11.99 3.78
C ARG A 327 -10.35 10.79 2.87
N THR A 328 -9.21 10.34 2.33
CA THR A 328 -9.10 9.11 1.52
C THR A 328 -9.63 7.91 2.28
N HIS A 329 -9.18 7.70 3.52
CA HIS A 329 -9.64 6.62 4.40
C HIS A 329 -11.17 6.62 4.55
N HIS A 330 -11.74 7.75 4.96
CA HIS A 330 -13.18 7.87 5.18
C HIS A 330 -13.98 7.66 3.90
N ARG A 331 -13.51 8.18 2.76
CA ARG A 331 -14.17 7.95 1.46
C ARG A 331 -14.20 6.49 1.08
N ILE A 332 -13.11 5.78 1.27
CA ILE A 332 -13.05 4.34 0.96
C ILE A 332 -13.98 3.54 1.87
N VAL A 333 -14.02 3.85 3.16
CA VAL A 333 -14.95 3.21 4.11
C VAL A 333 -16.40 3.48 3.72
N GLU A 334 -16.76 4.71 3.38
CA GLU A 334 -18.10 5.11 2.93
C GLU A 334 -18.56 4.28 1.71
N LEU A 335 -17.72 4.24 0.65
CA LEU A 335 -18.04 3.53 -0.58
C LEU A 335 -18.08 2.01 -0.38
N ALA A 336 -17.14 1.46 0.40
CA ALA A 336 -17.12 0.04 0.72
C ALA A 336 -18.34 -0.37 1.55
N GLN A 337 -18.76 0.46 2.51
CA GLN A 337 -19.95 0.18 3.31
C GLN A 337 -21.23 0.25 2.46
N ARG A 338 -21.36 1.26 1.57
CA ARG A 338 -22.47 1.34 0.61
C ARG A 338 -22.55 0.07 -0.25
N LEU A 339 -21.40 -0.39 -0.78
CA LEU A 339 -21.33 -1.59 -1.59
C LEU A 339 -21.76 -2.84 -0.79
N LYS A 340 -21.18 -3.05 0.40
CA LYS A 340 -21.51 -4.20 1.25
C LYS A 340 -22.99 -4.23 1.63
N THR A 341 -23.55 -3.09 2.01
CA THR A 341 -24.97 -2.96 2.34
C THR A 341 -25.84 -3.32 1.15
N GLY A 342 -25.61 -2.73 -0.04
CA GLY A 342 -26.40 -3.03 -1.22
C GLY A 342 -26.30 -4.48 -1.68
N ILE A 343 -25.14 -5.12 -1.58
CA ILE A 343 -24.96 -6.55 -1.88
C ILE A 343 -25.76 -7.41 -0.87
N SER A 344 -25.71 -7.06 0.42
CA SER A 344 -26.45 -7.78 1.47
C SER A 344 -27.97 -7.65 1.31
N GLU A 345 -28.48 -6.47 0.92
CA GLU A 345 -29.89 -6.23 0.64
C GLU A 345 -30.44 -7.03 -0.57
N LEU A 346 -29.55 -7.46 -1.47
CA LEU A 346 -29.88 -8.40 -2.55
C LEU A 346 -30.02 -9.85 -2.04
N GLY A 347 -29.76 -10.12 -0.76
CA GLY A 347 -29.71 -11.47 -0.21
C GLY A 347 -28.44 -12.25 -0.57
N LEU A 348 -27.41 -11.59 -1.12
CA LEU A 348 -26.14 -12.22 -1.48
C LEU A 348 -25.21 -12.28 -0.26
N GLU A 349 -24.54 -13.41 -0.08
CA GLU A 349 -23.61 -13.61 1.03
C GLU A 349 -22.28 -12.90 0.77
N LEU A 350 -21.83 -12.14 1.77
CA LEU A 350 -20.50 -11.55 1.79
C LEU A 350 -19.49 -12.48 2.46
N VAL A 351 -18.32 -12.66 1.84
CA VAL A 351 -17.14 -13.24 2.49
C VAL A 351 -16.53 -12.21 3.44
N THR A 352 -16.51 -10.94 3.02
CA THR A 352 -15.97 -9.84 3.83
C THR A 352 -16.89 -9.49 4.99
N PRO A 353 -16.35 -9.29 6.22
CA PRO A 353 -17.14 -8.83 7.36
C PRO A 353 -17.86 -7.50 7.08
N MET A 354 -19.12 -7.40 7.54
CA MET A 354 -19.89 -6.15 7.45
C MET A 354 -19.33 -5.05 8.34
N ASP A 355 -18.80 -5.43 9.51
CA ASP A 355 -18.26 -4.50 10.50
C ASP A 355 -17.03 -3.76 9.94
N PRO A 356 -17.03 -2.41 9.90
CA PRO A 356 -15.90 -1.60 9.47
C PRO A 356 -14.70 -1.67 10.43
N GLU A 357 -14.90 -2.15 11.65
CA GLU A 357 -13.78 -2.45 12.55
C GLU A 357 -13.00 -3.70 12.13
N LEU A 358 -13.66 -4.66 11.48
CA LEU A 358 -13.10 -5.95 11.05
C LEU A 358 -12.83 -6.02 9.55
N SER A 359 -13.13 -4.96 8.79
CA SER A 359 -12.95 -4.91 7.33
C SER A 359 -12.56 -3.51 6.86
N PHE A 360 -12.17 -3.41 5.58
CA PHE A 360 -11.80 -2.13 4.97
C PHE A 360 -12.34 -2.03 3.52
N GLY A 361 -11.54 -1.50 2.58
CA GLY A 361 -11.94 -1.26 1.19
C GLY A 361 -12.05 -2.50 0.31
N VAL A 362 -11.58 -3.67 0.75
CA VAL A 362 -11.73 -4.94 0.01
C VAL A 362 -13.08 -5.55 0.32
N CYS A 363 -13.96 -5.69 -0.69
CA CYS A 363 -15.29 -6.27 -0.56
C CYS A 363 -15.41 -7.49 -1.46
N ILE A 364 -15.80 -8.64 -0.89
CA ILE A 364 -15.90 -9.91 -1.60
C ILE A 364 -17.29 -10.50 -1.41
N THR A 365 -17.99 -10.74 -2.52
CA THR A 365 -19.27 -11.43 -2.54
C THR A 365 -19.03 -12.90 -2.84
N LYS A 366 -19.60 -13.79 -2.04
CA LYS A 366 -19.60 -15.22 -2.29
C LYS A 366 -20.41 -15.53 -3.54
N VAL A 367 -19.89 -16.38 -4.39
CA VAL A 367 -20.57 -16.85 -5.60
C VAL A 367 -20.40 -18.36 -5.70
N PRO A 368 -21.25 -19.07 -6.48
CA PRO A 368 -21.07 -20.49 -6.72
C PRO A 368 -19.65 -20.80 -7.22
N GLU A 369 -19.09 -21.92 -6.76
CA GLU A 369 -17.75 -22.33 -7.10
C GLU A 369 -17.55 -22.39 -8.63
N GLY A 370 -16.41 -21.90 -9.10
CA GLY A 370 -16.08 -21.81 -10.53
C GLY A 370 -16.68 -20.60 -11.26
N ASN A 371 -17.71 -19.94 -10.75
CA ASN A 371 -18.41 -18.86 -11.46
C ASN A 371 -17.78 -17.47 -11.29
N GLY A 372 -16.90 -17.27 -10.31
CA GLY A 372 -16.35 -15.93 -10.00
C GLY A 372 -15.72 -15.24 -11.21
N ARG A 373 -14.94 -15.96 -12.03
CA ARG A 373 -14.30 -15.39 -13.24
C ARG A 373 -15.33 -14.99 -14.31
N SER A 374 -16.35 -15.84 -14.54
CA SER A 374 -17.41 -15.54 -15.49
C SER A 374 -18.20 -14.30 -15.08
N ILE A 375 -18.60 -14.22 -13.81
CA ILE A 375 -19.34 -13.08 -13.25
C ILE A 375 -18.49 -11.80 -13.32
N ALA A 376 -17.21 -11.86 -12.92
CA ALA A 376 -16.32 -10.69 -12.98
C ALA A 376 -16.12 -10.20 -14.43
N ASN A 377 -16.00 -11.11 -15.40
CA ASN A 377 -15.92 -10.75 -16.82
C ASN A 377 -17.23 -10.11 -17.33
N ARG A 378 -18.39 -10.66 -16.96
CA ARG A 378 -19.69 -10.12 -17.36
C ARG A 378 -19.98 -8.77 -16.68
N LEU A 379 -19.56 -8.55 -15.43
CA LEU A 379 -19.59 -7.22 -14.81
C LEU A 379 -18.84 -6.19 -15.64
N TYR A 380 -17.72 -6.58 -16.21
CA TYR A 380 -16.95 -5.70 -17.09
C TYR A 380 -17.64 -5.47 -18.43
N THR A 381 -18.04 -6.55 -19.14
CA THR A 381 -18.56 -6.46 -20.50
C THR A 381 -20.00 -5.92 -20.58
N GLU A 382 -20.84 -6.22 -19.61
CA GLU A 382 -22.26 -5.86 -19.61
C GLU A 382 -22.56 -4.61 -18.76
N HIS A 383 -21.75 -4.35 -17.72
CA HIS A 383 -21.97 -3.26 -16.75
C HIS A 383 -20.80 -2.27 -16.65
N GLY A 384 -19.70 -2.48 -17.37
CA GLY A 384 -18.54 -1.59 -17.38
C GLY A 384 -17.83 -1.48 -16.02
N ILE A 385 -17.89 -2.52 -15.17
CA ILE A 385 -17.25 -2.54 -13.85
C ILE A 385 -16.12 -3.56 -13.83
N ALA A 386 -14.88 -3.08 -13.69
CA ALA A 386 -13.69 -3.95 -13.62
C ALA A 386 -13.53 -4.54 -12.21
N ALA A 387 -13.95 -5.78 -12.02
CA ALA A 387 -13.87 -6.57 -10.80
C ALA A 387 -12.77 -7.65 -10.89
N ALA A 388 -12.63 -8.49 -9.85
CA ALA A 388 -11.77 -9.67 -9.87
C ALA A 388 -12.46 -10.90 -9.28
N ALA A 389 -12.01 -12.09 -9.73
CA ALA A 389 -12.41 -13.38 -9.18
C ALA A 389 -11.39 -13.83 -8.12
N THR A 390 -11.51 -13.32 -6.91
CA THR A 390 -10.62 -13.66 -5.80
C THR A 390 -11.45 -13.86 -4.54
N GLY A 391 -11.50 -15.09 -4.02
CA GLY A 391 -12.34 -15.44 -2.87
C GLY A 391 -13.85 -15.41 -3.15
N GLY A 392 -14.24 -15.17 -4.42
CA GLY A 392 -15.58 -14.90 -4.91
C GLY A 392 -15.50 -13.80 -5.97
N VAL A 393 -16.48 -12.90 -6.05
CA VAL A 393 -16.37 -11.65 -6.83
C VAL A 393 -15.89 -10.53 -5.91
N ARG A 394 -14.70 -10.03 -6.18
CA ARG A 394 -14.05 -8.97 -5.40
C ARG A 394 -14.23 -7.62 -6.08
N LEU A 395 -14.77 -6.67 -5.34
CA LEU A 395 -14.94 -5.27 -5.69
C LEU A 395 -14.22 -4.41 -4.64
N CYS A 396 -13.38 -3.50 -5.08
CA CYS A 396 -12.54 -2.68 -4.21
C CYS A 396 -12.63 -1.22 -4.64
N PRO A 397 -13.69 -0.50 -4.21
CA PRO A 397 -13.86 0.91 -4.54
C PRO A 397 -12.82 1.78 -3.83
N THR A 398 -12.48 2.90 -4.47
CA THR A 398 -11.54 3.87 -3.92
C THR A 398 -11.93 5.31 -4.30
N ILE A 399 -11.09 6.29 -4.03
CA ILE A 399 -11.40 7.73 -4.14
C ILE A 399 -11.88 8.21 -5.51
N TYR A 400 -11.53 7.51 -6.59
CA TYR A 400 -12.00 7.84 -7.92
C TYR A 400 -13.37 7.23 -8.26
N ASN A 401 -13.94 6.38 -7.40
CA ASN A 401 -15.28 5.86 -7.59
C ASN A 401 -16.33 6.82 -7.02
N SER A 402 -17.46 6.91 -7.68
CA SER A 402 -18.62 7.67 -7.21
C SER A 402 -19.68 6.72 -6.60
N PRO A 403 -20.68 7.24 -5.86
CA PRO A 403 -21.84 6.46 -5.41
C PRO A 403 -22.57 5.77 -6.58
N GLU A 404 -22.68 6.43 -7.74
CA GLU A 404 -23.33 5.90 -8.93
C GLU A 404 -22.55 4.71 -9.51
N HIS A 405 -21.21 4.70 -9.39
CA HIS A 405 -20.39 3.55 -9.75
C HIS A 405 -20.68 2.35 -8.84
N ILE A 406 -20.89 2.61 -7.55
CA ILE A 406 -21.26 1.56 -6.59
C ILE A 406 -22.63 0.99 -6.90
N ASP A 407 -23.61 1.86 -7.16
CA ASP A 407 -24.97 1.45 -7.51
C ASP A 407 -25.01 0.64 -8.81
N ARG A 408 -24.20 1.03 -9.81
CA ARG A 408 -24.02 0.27 -11.04
C ARG A 408 -23.41 -1.12 -10.80
N ALA A 409 -22.44 -1.23 -9.89
CA ALA A 409 -21.86 -2.50 -9.51
C ALA A 409 -22.88 -3.40 -8.79
N ILE A 410 -23.69 -2.84 -7.88
CA ILE A 410 -24.76 -3.57 -7.18
C ILE A 410 -25.82 -4.05 -8.19
N ALA A 411 -26.27 -3.19 -9.11
CA ALA A 411 -27.22 -3.55 -10.15
C ALA A 411 -26.68 -4.67 -11.07
N GLY A 412 -25.39 -4.59 -11.43
CA GLY A 412 -24.72 -5.66 -12.18
C GLY A 412 -24.67 -6.97 -11.42
N MET A 413 -24.32 -6.97 -10.14
CA MET A 413 -24.36 -8.17 -9.31
C MET A 413 -25.76 -8.76 -9.21
N LYS A 414 -26.79 -7.94 -9.03
CA LYS A 414 -28.19 -8.37 -9.05
C LYS A 414 -28.54 -9.11 -10.34
N ALA A 415 -28.21 -8.51 -11.49
CA ALA A 415 -28.54 -9.09 -12.81
C ALA A 415 -27.81 -10.41 -13.10
N LEU A 416 -26.59 -10.55 -12.57
CA LEU A 416 -25.72 -11.71 -12.85
C LEU A 416 -25.89 -12.86 -11.84
N MET A 417 -26.53 -12.59 -10.70
CA MET A 417 -26.77 -13.57 -9.64
C MET A 417 -28.24 -14.00 -9.54
N ALA A 418 -29.14 -13.35 -10.28
CA ALA A 418 -30.52 -13.79 -10.49
C ALA A 418 -30.54 -15.02 -11.42
#